data_cedcb2e10165e2f2e7ff8e226bdf5932
#
_entry.id   cedcb2e10165e2f2e7ff8e226bdf5932
#
_cell.length_a   1.000
_cell.length_b   1.000
_cell.length_c   1.000
_cell.angle_alpha   90.00
_cell.angle_beta   90.00
_cell.angle_gamma   90.00
#
_symmetry.space_group_name_H-M   'P 1'
#
loop_
_entity.id
_entity.type
_entity.pdbx_description
1 polymer ?
#
loop_
_entity_poly.entity_id
_entity_poly.type
_entity_poly.pdbx_seq_one_letter_code
_entity_poly.pdbx_strand_id
1 'polypeptide(L)'
;MIEYKSYDYTRTIPVDDYILRYRDERRFMAYCRECRRYGNSWSCPPFNDSEDYLSGFRNLLIVCTRITPVVLDVPDAVEAGQELMHRERSRLDLSLIHISEP
;
A
#
# COMPACT_ATOMS: atom_id res chain seq x y z
N MET A 1 15.47 12.59 -13.25
CA MET A 1 15.09 11.53 -12.30
C MET A 1 15.73 11.80 -10.96
N ILE A 2 15.00 11.67 -9.88
CA ILE A 2 15.51 11.91 -8.53
C ILE A 2 16.22 10.64 -8.04
N GLU A 3 17.44 10.80 -7.55
CA GLU A 3 18.13 9.71 -6.87
C GLU A 3 17.53 9.50 -5.49
N TYR A 4 17.35 8.26 -5.11
CA TYR A 4 16.77 7.89 -3.83
C TYR A 4 17.29 6.53 -3.36
N LYS A 5 17.12 6.29 -2.07
CA LYS A 5 17.39 4.99 -1.46
C LYS A 5 16.07 4.39 -1.00
N SER A 6 15.91 3.09 -1.16
CA SER A 6 14.75 2.37 -0.67
C SER A 6 15.15 1.22 0.22
N TYR A 7 14.37 1.00 1.28
CA TYR A 7 14.55 -0.10 2.22
C TYR A 7 13.21 -0.77 2.44
N ASP A 8 13.20 -2.09 2.35
CA ASP A 8 12.02 -2.89 2.60
C ASP A 8 12.05 -3.44 4.02
N TYR A 9 10.92 -3.34 4.69
CA TYR A 9 10.70 -3.91 6.02
C TYR A 9 9.55 -4.88 5.93
N THR A 10 9.72 -6.06 6.51
CA THR A 10 8.66 -7.06 6.54
C THR A 10 8.40 -7.51 7.96
N ARG A 11 7.14 -7.77 8.25
CA ARG A 11 6.73 -8.31 9.55
C ARG A 11 5.49 -9.17 9.36
N THR A 12 5.50 -10.33 9.99
CA THR A 12 4.32 -11.19 10.04
C THR A 12 3.60 -10.95 11.37
N ILE A 13 2.32 -10.66 11.30
CA ILE A 13 1.47 -10.50 12.50
C ILE A 13 0.21 -11.35 12.35
N PRO A 14 -0.39 -11.79 13.48
CA PRO A 14 -1.68 -12.45 13.43
C PRO A 14 -2.75 -11.52 12.83
N VAL A 15 -3.64 -12.08 12.02
CA VAL A 15 -4.74 -11.30 11.41
C VAL A 15 -5.62 -10.68 12.47
N ASP A 16 -5.89 -11.40 13.57
CA ASP A 16 -6.72 -10.88 14.66
C ASP A 16 -6.11 -9.63 15.31
N ASP A 17 -4.78 -9.60 15.49
CA ASP A 17 -4.09 -8.43 16.00
C ASP A 17 -4.17 -7.25 15.04
N TYR A 18 -4.05 -7.52 13.74
CA TYR A 18 -4.19 -6.48 12.72
C TYR A 18 -5.58 -5.85 12.75
N ILE A 19 -6.61 -6.68 12.80
CA ILE A 19 -8.00 -6.20 12.84
C ILE A 19 -8.24 -5.35 14.07
N LEU A 20 -7.77 -5.81 15.23
CA LEU A 20 -7.98 -5.11 16.50
C LEU A 20 -7.26 -3.76 16.56
N ARG A 21 -6.02 -3.71 16.07
CA ARG A 21 -5.16 -2.53 16.26
C ARG A 21 -5.23 -1.53 15.11
N TYR A 22 -5.41 -1.99 13.88
CA TYR A 22 -5.20 -1.14 12.70
C TYR A 22 -6.43 -0.99 11.82
N ARG A 23 -7.38 -1.92 11.89
CA ARG A 23 -8.54 -1.87 11.03
C ARG A 23 -9.56 -0.87 11.55
N ASP A 24 -9.86 0.13 10.74
CA ASP A 24 -10.92 1.10 11.01
C ASP A 24 -11.61 1.41 9.67
N GLU A 25 -12.45 0.48 9.26
CA GLU A 25 -13.09 0.52 7.96
C GLU A 25 -13.95 1.77 7.77
N ARG A 26 -14.71 2.14 8.79
CA ARG A 26 -15.59 3.32 8.74
C ARG A 26 -14.80 4.60 8.51
N ARG A 27 -13.72 4.78 9.23
CA ARG A 27 -12.86 5.96 9.16
C ARG A 27 -12.15 6.05 7.81
N PHE A 28 -11.55 4.97 7.38
CA PHE A 28 -10.80 4.95 6.11
C PHE A 28 -11.72 5.02 4.90
N MET A 29 -12.93 4.44 4.99
CA MET A 29 -13.90 4.56 3.92
C MET A 29 -14.34 6.02 3.72
N ALA A 30 -14.44 6.79 4.80
CA ALA A 30 -14.72 8.22 4.71
C ALA A 30 -13.63 8.97 3.93
N TYR A 31 -12.36 8.62 4.16
CA TYR A 31 -11.26 9.18 3.38
C TYR A 31 -11.31 8.75 1.92
N CYS A 32 -11.65 7.49 1.66
CA CYS A 32 -11.76 6.98 0.31
C CYS A 32 -12.81 7.71 -0.52
N ARG A 33 -13.93 8.10 0.10
CA ARG A 33 -14.99 8.83 -0.61
C ARG A 33 -14.54 10.20 -1.10
N GLU A 34 -13.54 10.79 -0.47
CA GLU A 34 -12.97 12.07 -0.87
C GLU A 34 -11.82 11.91 -1.88
N CYS A 35 -11.41 10.68 -2.14
CA CYS A 35 -10.29 10.39 -3.03
C CYS A 35 -10.72 10.40 -4.49
N ARG A 36 -9.86 10.92 -5.36
CA ARG A 36 -10.11 10.94 -6.81
C ARG A 36 -10.24 9.54 -7.43
N ARG A 37 -9.68 8.53 -6.78
CA ARG A 37 -9.74 7.14 -7.25
C ARG A 37 -11.02 6.43 -6.85
N TYR A 38 -11.83 7.02 -5.99
CA TYR A 38 -13.09 6.42 -5.57
C TYR A 38 -14.00 6.20 -6.78
N GLY A 39 -14.38 4.96 -7.00
CA GLY A 39 -15.19 4.59 -8.15
C GLY A 39 -14.48 4.55 -9.50
N ASN A 40 -13.18 4.86 -9.54
CA ASN A 40 -12.40 5.00 -10.78
C ASN A 40 -11.24 4.00 -10.92
N SER A 41 -11.05 3.14 -9.94
CA SER A 41 -9.97 2.15 -9.96
C SER A 41 -10.50 0.81 -9.48
N TRP A 42 -10.07 -0.28 -10.11
CA TRP A 42 -10.50 -1.64 -9.73
C TRP A 42 -10.07 -2.02 -8.30
N SER A 43 -8.97 -1.45 -7.82
CA SER A 43 -8.44 -1.72 -6.49
C SER A 43 -8.97 -0.79 -5.41
N CYS A 44 -9.84 0.17 -5.78
CA CYS A 44 -10.39 1.17 -4.88
C CYS A 44 -11.91 1.02 -4.70
N PRO A 45 -12.45 1.46 -3.55
CA PRO A 45 -13.90 1.42 -3.34
C PRO A 45 -14.66 2.23 -4.40
N PRO A 46 -15.95 1.97 -4.60
CA PRO A 46 -16.73 0.95 -3.93
C PRO A 46 -16.49 -0.44 -4.50
N PHE A 47 -16.55 -1.46 -3.63
CA PHE A 47 -16.39 -2.85 -4.05
C PHE A 47 -17.78 -3.48 -4.22
N ASN A 48 -17.91 -4.32 -5.25
CA ASN A 48 -19.18 -4.96 -5.57
C ASN A 48 -19.48 -6.17 -4.69
N ASP A 49 -18.47 -6.73 -4.04
CA ASP A 49 -18.65 -7.84 -3.13
C ASP A 49 -18.55 -7.36 -1.67
N SER A 50 -19.16 -8.12 -0.78
CA SER A 50 -19.12 -7.87 0.66
C SER A 50 -18.16 -8.81 1.38
N GLU A 51 -17.35 -9.54 0.64
CA GLU A 51 -16.45 -10.54 1.19
C GLU A 51 -15.28 -9.88 1.93
N ASP A 52 -14.99 -10.40 3.11
CA ASP A 52 -13.84 -9.96 3.88
C ASP A 52 -12.63 -10.80 3.45
N TYR A 53 -11.72 -10.18 2.74
CA TYR A 53 -10.54 -10.85 2.19
C TYR A 53 -9.57 -11.36 3.26
N LEU A 54 -9.66 -10.86 4.48
CA LEU A 54 -8.84 -11.34 5.60
C LEU A 54 -9.43 -12.57 6.27
N SER A 55 -10.69 -12.87 5.99
CA SER A 55 -11.37 -14.04 6.54
C SER A 55 -10.71 -15.33 6.02
N GLY A 56 -10.42 -16.25 6.92
CA GLY A 56 -9.79 -17.53 6.57
C GLY A 56 -8.26 -17.52 6.62
N PHE A 57 -7.63 -16.38 6.87
CA PHE A 57 -6.18 -16.30 7.05
C PHE A 57 -5.84 -16.10 8.53
N ARG A 58 -4.76 -16.74 8.97
CA ARG A 58 -4.29 -16.62 10.36
C ARG A 58 -3.27 -15.53 10.53
N ASN A 59 -2.39 -15.38 9.54
CA ASN A 59 -1.26 -14.45 9.59
C ASN A 59 -1.28 -13.53 8.39
N LEU A 60 -0.76 -12.33 8.61
CA LEU A 60 -0.65 -11.30 7.61
C LEU A 60 0.81 -10.88 7.50
N LEU A 61 1.34 -10.91 6.28
CA LEU A 61 2.66 -10.36 5.99
C LEU A 61 2.51 -8.90 5.62
N ILE A 62 3.08 -8.02 6.45
CA ILE A 62 3.12 -6.60 6.16
C ILE A 62 4.45 -6.28 5.53
N VAL A 63 4.41 -5.63 4.38
CA VAL A 63 5.59 -5.15 3.67
C VAL A 63 5.52 -3.64 3.59
N CYS A 64 6.57 -2.97 4.05
CA CYS A 64 6.66 -1.53 4.05
C CYS A 64 7.97 -1.11 3.38
N THR A 65 7.89 -0.19 2.45
CA THR A 65 9.08 0.35 1.78
C THR A 65 9.29 1.79 2.21
N ARG A 66 10.47 2.06 2.74
CA ARG A 66 10.89 3.42 3.06
C ARG A 66 11.68 3.98 1.89
N ILE A 67 11.24 5.12 1.38
CA ILE A 67 11.90 5.83 0.30
C ILE A 67 12.55 7.08 0.88
N THR A 68 13.86 7.21 0.69
CA THR A 68 14.60 8.38 1.16
C THR A 68 15.27 9.05 -0.04
N PRO A 69 14.77 10.22 -0.48
CA PRO A 69 15.41 10.96 -1.56
C PRO A 69 16.79 11.47 -1.12
N VAL A 70 17.73 11.50 -2.05
CA VAL A 70 19.06 12.04 -1.81
C VAL A 70 19.03 13.57 -1.78
N VAL A 71 18.20 14.16 -2.64
CA VAL A 71 18.01 15.61 -2.72
C VAL A 71 16.56 15.94 -2.36
N LEU A 72 16.37 16.82 -1.38
CA LEU A 72 15.04 17.19 -0.90
C LEU A 72 14.49 18.46 -1.56
N ASP A 73 15.36 19.30 -2.11
CA ASP A 73 14.98 20.56 -2.73
C ASP A 73 14.77 20.37 -4.23
N VAL A 74 13.55 20.03 -4.59
CA VAL A 74 13.15 19.82 -5.97
C VAL A 74 11.88 20.60 -6.27
N PRO A 75 11.74 21.17 -7.50
CA PRO A 75 10.46 21.72 -7.93
C PRO A 75 9.46 20.56 -8.07
N ASP A 76 8.19 20.84 -7.84
CA ASP A 76 7.12 19.85 -7.94
C ASP A 76 7.33 18.60 -7.08
N ALA A 77 7.62 18.83 -5.79
CA ALA A 77 7.92 17.75 -4.85
C ALA A 77 6.80 16.69 -4.75
N VAL A 78 5.54 17.12 -4.86
CA VAL A 78 4.40 16.21 -4.80
C VAL A 78 4.40 15.25 -5.98
N GLU A 79 4.59 15.76 -7.19
CA GLU A 79 4.63 14.95 -8.40
C GLU A 79 5.82 13.99 -8.39
N ALA A 80 6.98 14.49 -8.01
CA ALA A 80 8.19 13.69 -7.88
C ALA A 80 8.01 12.56 -6.86
N GLY A 81 7.39 12.83 -5.72
CA GLY A 81 7.11 11.85 -4.70
C GLY A 81 6.15 10.77 -5.17
N GLN A 82 5.12 11.16 -5.90
CA GLN A 82 4.18 10.20 -6.49
C GLN A 82 4.85 9.28 -7.49
N GLU A 83 5.73 9.81 -8.32
CA GLU A 83 6.49 9.02 -9.31
C GLU A 83 7.38 7.97 -8.62
N LEU A 84 8.10 8.37 -7.59
CA LEU A 84 8.93 7.45 -6.81
C LEU A 84 8.09 6.35 -6.14
N MET A 85 6.95 6.73 -5.61
CA MET A 85 6.03 5.80 -4.95
C MET A 85 5.48 4.77 -5.94
N HIS A 86 5.09 5.19 -7.13
CA HIS A 86 4.61 4.28 -8.17
C HIS A 86 5.69 3.32 -8.64
N ARG A 87 6.90 3.79 -8.80
CA ARG A 87 8.04 2.97 -9.21
C ARG A 87 8.32 1.88 -8.19
N GLU A 88 8.43 2.25 -6.91
CA GLU A 88 8.72 1.30 -5.85
C GLU A 88 7.58 0.33 -5.62
N ARG A 89 6.34 0.78 -5.76
CA ARG A 89 5.19 -0.11 -5.66
C ARG A 89 5.19 -1.15 -6.77
N SER A 90 5.50 -0.76 -8.00
CA SER A 90 5.59 -1.71 -9.12
C SER A 90 6.68 -2.75 -8.89
N ARG A 91 7.84 -2.33 -8.40
CA ARG A 91 8.93 -3.24 -8.04
C ARG A 91 8.49 -4.23 -6.97
N LEU A 92 7.85 -3.73 -5.93
CA LEU A 92 7.39 -4.52 -4.80
C LEU A 92 6.33 -5.54 -5.22
N ASP A 93 5.37 -5.12 -6.04
CA ASP A 93 4.31 -6.00 -6.55
C ASP A 93 4.89 -7.16 -7.34
N LEU A 94 5.89 -6.92 -8.18
CA LEU A 94 6.58 -7.98 -8.92
C LEU A 94 7.30 -8.94 -7.99
N SER A 95 7.95 -8.44 -6.96
CA SER A 95 8.63 -9.27 -5.96
C SER A 95 7.64 -10.16 -5.21
N LEU A 96 6.48 -9.63 -4.85
CA LEU A 96 5.44 -10.39 -4.15
C LEU A 96 4.82 -11.47 -5.03
N ILE A 97 4.67 -11.21 -6.33
CA ILE A 97 4.20 -12.22 -7.29
C ILE A 97 5.19 -13.40 -7.34
N HIS A 98 6.48 -13.13 -7.38
CA HIS A 98 7.50 -14.18 -7.37
C HIS A 98 7.50 -15.01 -6.09
N ILE A 99 7.27 -14.37 -4.94
CA ILE A 99 7.20 -15.07 -3.65
C ILE A 99 5.98 -15.97 -3.57
N SER A 100 4.86 -15.56 -4.14
CA SER A 100 3.59 -16.28 -4.05
C SER A 100 3.42 -17.36 -5.12
N GLU A 101 4.26 -17.41 -6.14
CA GLU A 101 4.23 -18.48 -7.13
C GLU A 101 4.83 -19.77 -6.54
N PRO A 102 4.12 -20.90 -6.71
CA PRO A 102 4.62 -22.19 -6.22
C PRO A 102 5.83 -22.70 -7.03
#